data_d8bd567464847221d704c61531ddae3f
#
_entry.id   d8bd567464847221d704c61531ddae3f
#
_cell.length_a   1.000
_cell.length_b   1.000
_cell.length_c   1.000
_cell.angle_alpha   90.00
_cell.angle_beta   90.00
_cell.angle_gamma   90.00
#
_symmetry.space_group_name_H-M   'P 1'
#
loop_
_entity.id
_entity.type
_entity.pdbx_description
1 polymer ?
#
loop_
_entity_poly.entity_id
_entity_poly.type
_entity_poly.pdbx_seq_one_letter_code
_entity_poly.pdbx_strand_id
1 'polypeptide(L)'
;MCDERLFEPLIKLLKPNYHVHVPIMDTQKSIDGMAKYLLNTISGSFHLVGLSMGGIIAMTVAIKDPSRVKSMVLMDTSPHSDSVRKQAARDKQIETVNQPSDLARIVAQELKPNYVHDRSSNEHVLKLCMKMAMDLGCEVFINQCSALRNRKSLIDSLSFIDCKTLVLCGEHDKLCPVTVHEEIEAKISNAKLSIIPNCGHLPILEKPKLSTEKILAFLGEGRNECLV
;
A
#
# COMPACT_ATOMS: atom_id res chain seq x y z
N MET A 1 -8.63 -0.84 2.28
CA MET A 1 -9.38 -1.69 3.24
C MET A 1 -8.81 -3.11 3.21
N CYS A 2 -7.57 -3.26 3.66
CA CYS A 2 -6.88 -4.54 3.83
C CYS A 2 -6.18 -4.57 5.18
N ASP A 3 -5.91 -5.77 5.69
CA ASP A 3 -5.17 -6.06 6.91
C ASP A 3 -3.98 -6.99 6.63
N GLU A 4 -3.40 -7.61 7.66
CA GLU A 4 -2.22 -8.48 7.54
C GLU A 4 -2.39 -9.64 6.54
N ARG A 5 -3.63 -10.09 6.31
CA ARG A 5 -3.96 -11.17 5.35
C ARG A 5 -3.54 -10.83 3.91
N LEU A 6 -3.47 -9.53 3.57
CA LEU A 6 -2.94 -9.08 2.29
C LEU A 6 -1.49 -9.54 2.07
N PHE A 7 -0.68 -9.51 3.13
CA PHE A 7 0.75 -9.82 3.08
C PHE A 7 1.08 -11.26 3.54
N GLU A 8 0.08 -12.09 3.85
CA GLU A 8 0.31 -13.45 4.36
C GLU A 8 1.28 -14.28 3.51
N PRO A 9 1.24 -14.25 2.15
CA PRO A 9 2.21 -14.96 1.32
C PRO A 9 3.67 -14.53 1.55
N LEU A 10 3.89 -13.23 1.76
CA LEU A 10 5.21 -12.65 2.01
C LEU A 10 5.65 -12.86 3.46
N ILE A 11 4.77 -12.65 4.43
CA ILE A 11 5.05 -12.78 5.87
C ILE A 11 5.58 -14.18 6.20
N LYS A 12 4.98 -15.23 5.62
CA LYS A 12 5.42 -16.62 5.83
C LYS A 12 6.88 -16.85 5.43
N LEU A 13 7.36 -16.15 4.41
CA LEU A 13 8.73 -16.28 3.89
C LEU A 13 9.72 -15.37 4.64
N LEU A 14 9.26 -14.26 5.18
CA LEU A 14 10.10 -13.28 5.88
C LEU A 14 10.35 -13.63 7.35
N LYS A 15 9.35 -14.17 8.05
CA LYS A 15 9.42 -14.46 9.50
C LYS A 15 10.67 -15.22 9.99
N PRO A 16 11.29 -16.13 9.24
CA PRO A 16 12.53 -16.77 9.69
C PRO A 16 13.71 -15.79 9.85
N ASN A 17 13.71 -14.68 9.10
CA ASN A 17 14.83 -13.76 9.00
C ASN A 17 14.53 -12.32 9.45
N TYR A 18 13.25 -11.98 9.63
CA TYR A 18 12.80 -10.63 9.97
C TYR A 18 11.79 -10.62 11.11
N HIS A 19 11.88 -9.60 11.95
CA HIS A 19 10.79 -9.25 12.87
C HIS A 19 9.74 -8.45 12.12
N VAL A 20 8.69 -9.11 11.65
CA VAL A 20 7.64 -8.50 10.82
C VAL A 20 6.57 -7.87 11.68
N HIS A 21 6.33 -6.57 11.49
CA HIS A 21 5.25 -5.81 12.09
C HIS A 21 4.26 -5.37 11.02
N VAL A 22 2.97 -5.59 11.24
CA VAL A 22 1.89 -5.10 10.37
C VAL A 22 0.99 -4.18 11.19
N PRO A 23 1.33 -2.89 11.28
CA PRO A 23 0.55 -1.95 12.10
C PRO A 23 -0.83 -1.74 11.50
N ILE A 24 -1.83 -1.71 12.37
CA ILE A 24 -3.22 -1.44 11.99
C ILE A 24 -3.41 0.08 11.91
N MET A 25 -3.78 0.57 10.71
CA MET A 25 -4.08 1.99 10.44
C MET A 25 -5.59 2.20 10.49
N ASP A 26 -6.19 2.12 11.68
CA ASP A 26 -7.63 2.12 11.90
C ASP A 26 -8.19 3.43 12.46
N THR A 27 -7.44 4.15 13.29
CA THR A 27 -7.90 5.35 13.99
C THR A 27 -7.43 6.66 13.37
N GLN A 28 -6.36 6.63 12.59
CA GLN A 28 -5.76 7.84 12.02
C GLN A 28 -6.54 8.32 10.78
N LYS A 29 -6.85 9.63 10.75
CA LYS A 29 -7.63 10.27 9.68
C LYS A 29 -6.77 11.04 8.65
N SER A 30 -5.45 10.86 8.69
CA SER A 30 -4.51 11.49 7.75
C SER A 30 -3.29 10.62 7.52
N ILE A 31 -2.71 10.71 6.32
CA ILE A 31 -1.44 10.02 5.98
C ILE A 31 -0.32 10.46 6.93
N ASP A 32 -0.25 11.74 7.26
CA ASP A 32 0.71 12.27 8.22
C ASP A 32 0.55 11.67 9.62
N GLY A 33 -0.69 11.52 10.08
CA GLY A 33 -1.01 10.86 11.35
C GLY A 33 -0.63 9.38 11.35
N MET A 34 -0.86 8.66 10.25
CA MET A 34 -0.45 7.26 10.08
C MET A 34 1.07 7.11 10.10
N ALA A 35 1.79 7.99 9.40
CA ALA A 35 3.26 7.99 9.40
C ALA A 35 3.83 8.27 10.81
N LYS A 36 3.28 9.24 11.53
CA LYS A 36 3.66 9.54 12.92
C LYS A 36 3.38 8.36 13.86
N TYR A 37 2.22 7.72 13.72
CA TYR A 37 1.88 6.54 14.51
C TYR A 37 2.92 5.44 14.31
N LEU A 38 3.29 5.14 13.06
CA LEU A 38 4.32 4.15 12.74
C LEU A 38 5.68 4.50 13.38
N LEU A 39 6.16 5.74 13.21
CA LEU A 39 7.41 6.21 13.77
C LEU A 39 7.45 6.13 15.31
N ASN A 40 6.32 6.33 15.97
CA ASN A 40 6.21 6.26 17.44
C ASN A 40 6.06 4.83 17.96
N THR A 41 5.49 3.92 17.16
CA THR A 41 5.20 2.54 17.58
C THR A 41 6.39 1.62 17.36
N ILE A 42 7.11 1.79 16.25
CA ILE A 42 8.26 0.96 15.90
C ILE A 42 9.55 1.67 16.33
N SER A 43 10.38 1.00 17.11
CA SER A 43 11.68 1.54 17.54
C SER A 43 12.81 1.14 16.57
N GLY A 44 13.93 1.88 16.59
CA GLY A 44 15.10 1.59 15.75
C GLY A 44 14.87 1.87 14.26
N SER A 45 15.76 1.38 13.42
CA SER A 45 15.63 1.45 11.96
C SER A 45 15.01 0.18 11.39
N PHE A 46 14.29 0.31 10.27
CA PHE A 46 13.48 -0.77 9.70
C PHE A 46 13.44 -0.72 8.18
N HIS A 47 13.01 -1.81 7.58
CA HIS A 47 12.60 -1.87 6.17
C HIS A 47 11.10 -1.61 6.06
N LEU A 48 10.66 -0.93 5.01
CA LEU A 48 9.24 -0.65 4.76
C LEU A 48 8.74 -1.44 3.54
N VAL A 49 7.57 -2.05 3.68
CA VAL A 49 6.87 -2.69 2.56
C VAL A 49 5.44 -2.17 2.52
N GLY A 50 5.13 -1.31 1.56
CA GLY A 50 3.83 -0.66 1.48
C GLY A 50 3.12 -0.86 0.15
N LEU A 51 1.85 -1.28 0.19
CA LEU A 51 0.98 -1.36 -0.97
C LEU A 51 -0.04 -0.23 -0.95
N SER A 52 -0.24 0.44 -2.08
CA SER A 52 -1.25 1.48 -2.28
C SER A 52 -1.14 2.58 -1.22
N MET A 53 -2.12 2.72 -0.33
CA MET A 53 -2.06 3.66 0.80
C MET A 53 -0.83 3.40 1.70
N GLY A 54 -0.46 2.13 1.91
CA GLY A 54 0.76 1.77 2.65
C GLY A 54 2.03 2.31 2.00
N GLY A 55 2.10 2.35 0.66
CA GLY A 55 3.19 2.98 -0.08
C GLY A 55 3.25 4.51 0.11
N ILE A 56 2.08 5.18 0.18
CA ILE A 56 2.02 6.62 0.48
C ILE A 56 2.54 6.90 1.91
N ILE A 57 2.15 6.04 2.87
CA ILE A 57 2.64 6.14 4.25
C ILE A 57 4.16 5.91 4.29
N ALA A 58 4.67 4.88 3.59
CA ALA A 58 6.09 4.56 3.54
C ALA A 58 6.92 5.72 2.97
N MET A 59 6.50 6.32 1.85
CA MET A 59 7.14 7.54 1.31
C MET A 59 7.10 8.69 2.32
N THR A 60 5.98 8.89 3.00
CA THR A 60 5.84 9.95 4.02
C THR A 60 6.78 9.73 5.20
N VAL A 61 6.93 8.49 5.67
CA VAL A 61 7.88 8.11 6.74
C VAL A 61 9.33 8.38 6.29
N ALA A 62 9.70 7.94 5.09
CA ALA A 62 11.06 8.12 4.56
C ALA A 62 11.43 9.61 4.39
N ILE A 63 10.46 10.46 4.02
CA ILE A 63 10.66 11.92 3.93
C ILE A 63 10.78 12.55 5.32
N LYS A 64 9.99 12.09 6.31
CA LYS A 64 9.99 12.67 7.67
C LYS A 64 11.20 12.27 8.51
N ASP A 65 11.60 11.04 8.42
CA ASP A 65 12.72 10.49 9.20
C ASP A 65 13.51 9.48 8.36
N PRO A 66 14.33 9.98 7.41
CA PRO A 66 15.11 9.12 6.52
C PRO A 66 16.10 8.22 7.27
N SER A 67 16.56 8.62 8.46
CA SER A 67 17.50 7.84 9.27
C SER A 67 16.93 6.51 9.78
N ARG A 68 15.60 6.42 9.83
CA ARG A 68 14.86 5.23 10.29
C ARG A 68 14.64 4.19 9.18
N VAL A 69 14.75 4.57 7.90
CA VAL A 69 14.37 3.70 6.78
C VAL A 69 15.61 3.12 6.10
N LYS A 70 15.86 1.82 6.29
CA LYS A 70 16.98 1.09 5.67
C LYS A 70 16.76 0.85 4.18
N SER A 71 15.57 0.38 3.82
CA SER A 71 15.11 0.22 2.44
C SER A 71 13.58 0.24 2.36
N MET A 72 13.06 0.39 1.16
CA MET A 72 11.61 0.53 0.95
C MET A 72 11.14 -0.27 -0.26
N VAL A 73 10.01 -0.94 -0.13
CA VAL A 73 9.26 -1.56 -1.23
C VAL A 73 7.94 -0.83 -1.39
N LEU A 74 7.75 -0.20 -2.53
CA LEU A 74 6.54 0.54 -2.89
C LEU A 74 5.76 -0.26 -3.93
N MET A 75 4.56 -0.72 -3.58
CA MET A 75 3.73 -1.51 -4.47
C MET A 75 2.45 -0.76 -4.84
N ASP A 76 2.16 -0.69 -6.14
CA ASP A 76 0.88 -0.20 -6.68
C ASP A 76 0.38 1.08 -5.98
N THR A 77 1.24 2.10 -5.93
CA THR A 77 1.04 3.31 -5.14
C THR A 77 1.21 4.57 -5.99
N SER A 78 0.89 5.73 -5.42
CA SER A 78 1.00 7.01 -6.11
C SER A 78 1.44 8.12 -5.14
N PRO A 79 2.43 8.94 -5.51
CA PRO A 79 2.89 10.07 -4.73
C PRO A 79 1.96 11.29 -4.86
N HIS A 80 1.02 11.28 -5.79
CA HIS A 80 0.13 12.42 -6.07
C HIS A 80 -0.99 12.57 -5.04
N SER A 81 -1.45 13.79 -4.84
CA SER A 81 -2.73 14.07 -4.21
C SER A 81 -3.89 13.52 -5.05
N ASP A 82 -5.04 13.30 -4.44
CA ASP A 82 -6.24 12.96 -5.20
C ASP A 82 -6.68 14.12 -6.09
N SER A 83 -7.04 13.82 -7.34
CA SER A 83 -7.69 14.78 -8.23
C SER A 83 -9.05 15.21 -7.65
N VAL A 84 -9.57 16.35 -8.09
CA VAL A 84 -10.91 16.85 -7.68
C VAL A 84 -11.99 15.77 -7.86
N ARG A 85 -11.94 15.02 -8.96
CA ARG A 85 -12.88 13.91 -9.20
C ARG A 85 -12.73 12.79 -8.16
N LYS A 86 -11.49 12.40 -7.80
CA LYS A 86 -11.25 11.37 -6.77
C LYS A 86 -11.67 11.87 -5.40
N GLN A 87 -11.42 13.14 -5.06
CA GLN A 87 -11.87 13.75 -3.80
C GLN A 87 -13.39 13.73 -3.67
N ALA A 88 -14.11 14.17 -4.72
CA ALA A 88 -15.57 14.14 -4.73
C ALA A 88 -16.15 12.72 -4.60
N ALA A 89 -15.50 11.73 -5.23
CA ALA A 89 -15.90 10.33 -5.07
C ALA A 89 -15.72 9.84 -3.63
N ARG A 90 -14.62 10.23 -2.95
CA ARG A 90 -14.42 9.89 -1.54
C ARG A 90 -15.40 10.61 -0.61
N ASP A 91 -15.68 11.88 -0.87
CA ASP A 91 -16.69 12.63 -0.10
C ASP A 91 -18.04 11.90 -0.15
N LYS A 92 -18.47 11.50 -1.36
CA LYS A 92 -19.68 10.70 -1.55
C LYS A 92 -19.62 9.35 -0.83
N GLN A 93 -18.49 8.64 -0.87
CA GLN A 93 -18.31 7.37 -0.16
C GLN A 93 -18.42 7.56 1.35
N ILE A 94 -17.78 8.59 1.91
CA ILE A 94 -17.84 8.92 3.34
C ILE A 94 -19.29 9.23 3.78
N GLU A 95 -20.00 10.06 3.01
CA GLU A 95 -21.39 10.44 3.30
C GLU A 95 -22.35 9.25 3.21
N THR A 96 -22.06 8.28 2.33
CA THR A 96 -22.96 7.16 2.06
C THR A 96 -22.80 6.03 3.07
N VAL A 97 -21.60 5.81 3.63
CA VAL A 97 -21.35 4.68 4.52
C VAL A 97 -21.87 4.95 5.93
N ASN A 98 -23.05 4.42 6.24
CA ASN A 98 -23.69 4.51 7.55
C ASN A 98 -23.84 3.15 8.24
N GLN A 99 -23.80 2.05 7.47
CA GLN A 99 -23.99 0.69 7.95
C GLN A 99 -23.19 -0.32 7.11
N PRO A 100 -22.99 -1.55 7.59
CA PRO A 100 -22.20 -2.56 6.88
C PRO A 100 -22.65 -2.87 5.45
N SER A 101 -23.95 -2.81 5.17
CA SER A 101 -24.46 -3.05 3.81
C SER A 101 -24.05 -1.96 2.81
N ASP A 102 -23.88 -0.72 3.25
CA ASP A 102 -23.38 0.38 2.40
C ASP A 102 -21.90 0.15 2.06
N LEU A 103 -21.11 -0.22 3.07
CA LEU A 103 -19.71 -0.58 2.88
C LEU A 103 -19.57 -1.76 1.90
N ALA A 104 -20.36 -2.84 2.11
CA ALA A 104 -20.36 -4.00 1.22
C ALA A 104 -20.67 -3.63 -0.22
N ARG A 105 -21.65 -2.76 -0.45
CA ARG A 105 -22.03 -2.26 -1.77
C ARG A 105 -20.89 -1.46 -2.42
N ILE A 106 -20.29 -0.51 -1.70
CA ILE A 106 -19.17 0.29 -2.22
C ILE A 106 -17.98 -0.61 -2.56
N VAL A 107 -17.61 -1.52 -1.68
CA VAL A 107 -16.51 -2.46 -1.92
C VAL A 107 -16.78 -3.33 -3.15
N ALA A 108 -18.00 -3.86 -3.28
CA ALA A 108 -18.37 -4.73 -4.40
C ALA A 108 -18.42 -4.01 -5.75
N GLN A 109 -19.00 -2.80 -5.79
CA GLN A 109 -19.35 -2.11 -7.02
C GLN A 109 -18.32 -1.08 -7.47
N GLU A 110 -17.62 -0.43 -6.52
CA GLU A 110 -16.73 0.68 -6.83
C GLU A 110 -15.23 0.30 -6.71
N LEU A 111 -14.86 -0.52 -5.72
CA LEU A 111 -13.47 -0.82 -5.42
C LEU A 111 -12.99 -2.10 -6.10
N LYS A 112 -13.63 -3.23 -5.82
CA LYS A 112 -13.24 -4.56 -6.34
C LYS A 112 -13.08 -4.65 -7.87
N PRO A 113 -13.88 -3.94 -8.70
CA PRO A 113 -13.71 -3.97 -10.15
C PRO A 113 -12.33 -3.54 -10.65
N ASN A 114 -11.60 -2.79 -9.82
CA ASN A 114 -10.30 -2.22 -10.15
C ASN A 114 -9.11 -2.92 -9.46
N TYR A 115 -9.36 -3.94 -8.63
CA TYR A 115 -8.31 -4.54 -7.79
C TYR A 115 -7.47 -5.58 -8.51
N VAL A 116 -8.03 -6.30 -9.47
CA VAL A 116 -7.36 -7.41 -10.15
C VAL A 116 -7.44 -7.25 -11.66
N HIS A 117 -6.44 -7.80 -12.37
CA HIS A 117 -6.40 -7.79 -13.82
C HIS A 117 -7.52 -8.67 -14.39
N ASP A 118 -7.50 -9.97 -14.04
CA ASP A 118 -8.53 -10.94 -14.45
C ASP A 118 -9.39 -11.36 -13.25
N ARG A 119 -10.66 -10.98 -13.29
CA ARG A 119 -11.61 -11.25 -12.21
C ARG A 119 -11.96 -12.73 -12.08
N SER A 120 -12.00 -13.45 -13.21
CA SER A 120 -12.38 -14.87 -13.23
C SER A 120 -11.35 -15.74 -12.53
N SER A 121 -10.07 -15.51 -12.78
CA SER A 121 -8.96 -16.22 -12.16
C SER A 121 -8.70 -15.79 -10.71
N ASN A 122 -9.15 -14.60 -10.32
CA ASN A 122 -8.86 -13.98 -9.02
C ASN A 122 -10.09 -13.78 -8.13
N GLU A 123 -11.15 -14.59 -8.32
CA GLU A 123 -12.35 -14.49 -7.49
C GLU A 123 -12.06 -14.68 -5.99
N HIS A 124 -11.14 -15.58 -5.66
CA HIS A 124 -10.69 -15.82 -4.29
C HIS A 124 -10.03 -14.58 -3.65
N VAL A 125 -9.22 -13.83 -4.43
CA VAL A 125 -8.63 -12.55 -4.00
C VAL A 125 -9.73 -11.54 -3.71
N LEU A 126 -10.73 -11.41 -4.58
CA LEU A 126 -11.84 -10.49 -4.41
C LEU A 126 -12.72 -10.87 -3.21
N LYS A 127 -12.89 -12.16 -2.92
CA LYS A 127 -13.59 -12.64 -1.70
C LYS A 127 -12.80 -12.26 -0.44
N LEU A 128 -11.48 -12.45 -0.46
CA LEU A 128 -10.60 -12.06 0.64
C LEU A 128 -10.66 -10.54 0.89
N CYS A 129 -10.57 -9.72 -0.17
CA CYS A 129 -10.70 -8.27 -0.04
C CYS A 129 -12.03 -7.83 0.57
N MET A 130 -13.14 -8.48 0.17
CA MET A 130 -14.44 -8.22 0.78
C MET A 130 -14.42 -8.57 2.27
N LYS A 131 -13.90 -9.76 2.62
CA LYS A 131 -13.83 -10.18 4.01
C LYS A 131 -13.01 -9.21 4.86
N MET A 132 -11.80 -8.82 4.42
CA MET A 132 -10.96 -7.84 5.12
C MET A 132 -11.69 -6.51 5.33
N ALA A 133 -12.36 -6.00 4.29
CA ALA A 133 -13.10 -4.75 4.37
C ALA A 133 -14.26 -4.81 5.38
N MET A 134 -15.00 -5.91 5.41
CA MET A 134 -16.11 -6.09 6.36
C MET A 134 -15.63 -6.27 7.80
N ASP A 135 -14.52 -6.99 8.01
CA ASP A 135 -13.91 -7.18 9.32
C ASP A 135 -13.37 -5.85 9.91
N LEU A 136 -12.80 -4.98 9.06
CA LEU A 136 -12.32 -3.65 9.46
C LEU A 136 -13.47 -2.65 9.74
N GLY A 137 -14.55 -2.74 9.01
CA GLY A 137 -15.78 -1.99 9.24
C GLY A 137 -15.81 -0.57 8.70
N CYS A 138 -16.97 0.08 8.93
CA CYS A 138 -17.31 1.38 8.35
C CYS A 138 -16.40 2.53 8.86
N GLU A 139 -16.09 2.54 10.15
CA GLU A 139 -15.28 3.62 10.74
C GLU A 139 -13.87 3.65 10.15
N VAL A 140 -13.21 2.50 10.03
CA VAL A 140 -11.89 2.38 9.41
C VAL A 140 -11.95 2.81 7.94
N PHE A 141 -13.00 2.43 7.22
CA PHE A 141 -13.20 2.87 5.84
C PHE A 141 -13.27 4.40 5.74
N ILE A 142 -14.09 5.04 6.57
CA ILE A 142 -14.26 6.50 6.61
C ILE A 142 -12.93 7.19 6.94
N ASN A 143 -12.19 6.69 7.96
CA ASN A 143 -10.89 7.23 8.36
C ASN A 143 -9.87 7.15 7.22
N GLN A 144 -9.78 6.00 6.54
CA GLN A 144 -8.86 5.78 5.42
C GLN A 144 -9.26 6.61 4.18
N CYS A 145 -10.55 6.71 3.86
CA CYS A 145 -11.04 7.60 2.80
C CYS A 145 -10.70 9.07 3.08
N SER A 146 -10.90 9.53 4.31
CA SER A 146 -10.56 10.88 4.74
C SER A 146 -9.05 11.16 4.63
N ALA A 147 -8.21 10.19 5.05
CA ALA A 147 -6.77 10.30 4.93
C ALA A 147 -6.32 10.43 3.47
N LEU A 148 -6.87 9.62 2.58
CA LEU A 148 -6.54 9.65 1.15
C LEU A 148 -7.07 10.92 0.46
N ARG A 149 -8.29 11.33 0.80
CA ARG A 149 -8.94 12.54 0.26
C ARG A 149 -8.14 13.80 0.54
N ASN A 150 -7.55 13.89 1.72
CA ASN A 150 -6.85 15.08 2.21
C ASN A 150 -5.33 15.02 2.03
N ARG A 151 -4.79 13.93 1.42
CA ARG A 151 -3.35 13.78 1.26
C ARG A 151 -2.75 14.84 0.35
N LYS A 152 -1.58 15.31 0.71
CA LYS A 152 -0.77 16.20 -0.13
C LYS A 152 0.01 15.38 -1.15
N SER A 153 0.37 16.01 -2.26
CA SER A 153 1.34 15.44 -3.20
C SER A 153 2.71 15.34 -2.55
N LEU A 154 3.38 14.21 -2.76
CA LEU A 154 4.75 13.95 -2.30
C LEU A 154 5.77 14.06 -3.45
N ILE A 155 5.31 14.34 -4.68
CA ILE A 155 6.13 14.24 -5.89
C ILE A 155 7.40 15.08 -5.85
N ASP A 156 7.31 16.30 -5.31
CA ASP A 156 8.45 17.20 -5.19
C ASP A 156 9.40 16.84 -4.04
N SER A 157 8.94 16.00 -3.13
CA SER A 157 9.72 15.55 -1.97
C SER A 157 10.36 14.17 -2.16
N LEU A 158 10.06 13.45 -3.25
CA LEU A 158 10.62 12.12 -3.50
C LEU A 158 12.15 12.13 -3.64
N SER A 159 12.72 13.23 -4.13
CA SER A 159 14.17 13.39 -4.25
C SER A 159 14.92 13.44 -2.91
N PHE A 160 14.22 13.62 -1.78
CA PHE A 160 14.79 13.53 -0.43
C PHE A 160 14.87 12.10 0.11
N ILE A 161 14.35 11.12 -0.65
CA ILE A 161 14.41 9.70 -0.27
C ILE A 161 15.71 9.09 -0.80
N ASP A 162 16.64 8.76 0.10
CA ASP A 162 17.97 8.21 -0.24
C ASP A 162 18.08 6.70 -0.07
N CYS A 163 17.15 6.06 0.65
CA CYS A 163 17.21 4.61 0.89
C CYS A 163 16.99 3.82 -0.40
N LYS A 164 17.58 2.62 -0.48
CA LYS A 164 17.30 1.67 -1.57
C LYS A 164 15.79 1.46 -1.67
N THR A 165 15.22 1.57 -2.87
CA THR A 165 13.79 1.46 -3.10
C THR A 165 13.49 0.50 -4.26
N LEU A 166 12.65 -0.50 -3.99
CA LEU A 166 12.00 -1.31 -5.02
C LEU A 166 10.63 -0.71 -5.30
N VAL A 167 10.40 -0.27 -6.52
CA VAL A 167 9.08 0.12 -7.01
C VAL A 167 8.51 -1.07 -7.78
N LEU A 168 7.38 -1.62 -7.34
CA LEU A 168 6.78 -2.80 -7.93
C LEU A 168 5.34 -2.50 -8.29
N CYS A 169 4.90 -2.80 -9.50
CA CYS A 169 3.51 -2.59 -9.90
C CYS A 169 3.00 -3.67 -10.84
N GLY A 170 1.70 -3.90 -10.81
CA GLY A 170 1.02 -4.70 -11.81
C GLY A 170 0.94 -3.97 -13.16
N GLU A 171 1.23 -4.70 -14.25
CA GLU A 171 1.16 -4.19 -15.63
C GLU A 171 -0.19 -3.56 -15.98
N HIS A 172 -1.26 -4.07 -15.37
CA HIS A 172 -2.64 -3.67 -15.63
C HIS A 172 -3.31 -2.99 -14.43
N ASP A 173 -2.53 -2.37 -13.53
CA ASP A 173 -3.09 -1.61 -12.41
C ASP A 173 -3.84 -0.37 -12.94
N LYS A 174 -5.16 -0.36 -12.71
CA LYS A 174 -6.06 0.74 -13.13
C LYS A 174 -6.12 1.88 -12.12
N LEU A 175 -5.69 1.65 -10.89
CA LEU A 175 -5.72 2.65 -9.81
C LEU A 175 -4.43 3.48 -9.78
N CYS A 176 -3.29 2.81 -9.99
CA CYS A 176 -1.97 3.41 -10.04
C CYS A 176 -1.22 2.86 -11.29
N PRO A 177 -1.41 3.45 -12.47
CA PRO A 177 -0.80 2.96 -13.71
C PRO A 177 0.72 2.92 -13.67
N VAL A 178 1.34 2.09 -14.54
CA VAL A 178 2.79 1.93 -14.67
C VAL A 178 3.51 3.28 -14.77
N THR A 179 2.96 4.24 -15.54
CA THR A 179 3.53 5.58 -15.70
C THR A 179 3.75 6.34 -14.40
N VAL A 180 2.89 6.12 -13.39
CA VAL A 180 3.06 6.73 -12.06
C VAL A 180 4.25 6.08 -11.31
N HIS A 181 4.50 4.81 -11.54
CA HIS A 181 5.64 4.09 -10.95
C HIS A 181 6.96 4.43 -11.64
N GLU A 182 6.94 4.66 -12.96
CA GLU A 182 8.08 5.22 -13.70
C GLU A 182 8.45 6.61 -13.17
N GLU A 183 7.46 7.43 -12.83
CA GLU A 183 7.68 8.74 -12.22
C GLU A 183 8.29 8.64 -10.81
N ILE A 184 7.86 7.68 -9.98
CA ILE A 184 8.49 7.40 -8.68
C ILE A 184 9.95 6.96 -8.87
N GLU A 185 10.21 6.01 -9.78
CA GLU A 185 11.58 5.55 -10.08
C GLU A 185 12.48 6.70 -10.52
N ALA A 186 12.00 7.56 -11.42
CA ALA A 186 12.77 8.68 -11.92
C ALA A 186 13.10 9.75 -10.86
N LYS A 187 12.30 9.85 -9.79
CA LYS A 187 12.45 10.85 -8.73
C LYS A 187 13.27 10.38 -7.53
N ILE A 188 13.31 9.09 -7.25
CA ILE A 188 14.07 8.51 -6.14
C ILE A 188 15.39 7.95 -6.70
N SER A 189 16.52 8.53 -6.29
CA SER A 189 17.85 8.24 -6.85
C SER A 189 18.25 6.76 -6.81
N ASN A 190 17.86 6.05 -5.75
CA ASN A 190 18.17 4.64 -5.51
C ASN A 190 16.98 3.70 -5.75
N ALA A 191 16.04 4.09 -6.62
CA ALA A 191 14.90 3.28 -6.97
C ALA A 191 15.15 2.37 -8.19
N LYS A 192 14.48 1.22 -8.20
CA LYS A 192 14.38 0.32 -9.37
C LYS A 192 12.94 -0.12 -9.55
N LEU A 193 12.41 0.07 -10.75
CA LEU A 193 11.06 -0.38 -11.13
C LEU A 193 11.08 -1.86 -11.52
N SER A 194 10.06 -2.58 -11.10
CA SER A 194 9.77 -3.94 -11.51
C SER A 194 8.28 -4.11 -11.81
N ILE A 195 7.95 -4.39 -13.05
CA ILE A 195 6.58 -4.59 -13.51
C ILE A 195 6.23 -6.09 -13.42
N ILE A 196 5.06 -6.40 -12.88
CA ILE A 196 4.51 -7.76 -12.79
C ILE A 196 3.54 -7.99 -13.95
N PRO A 197 3.85 -8.88 -14.89
CA PRO A 197 3.01 -9.11 -16.06
C PRO A 197 1.66 -9.75 -15.68
N ASN A 198 0.62 -9.43 -16.45
CA ASN A 198 -0.74 -9.95 -16.27
C ASN A 198 -1.25 -9.81 -14.82
N CYS A 199 -1.04 -8.65 -14.22
CA CYS A 199 -1.34 -8.35 -12.82
C CYS A 199 -2.02 -6.98 -12.71
N GLY A 200 -2.98 -6.86 -11.80
CA GLY A 200 -3.64 -5.60 -11.44
C GLY A 200 -3.01 -4.96 -10.20
N HIS A 201 -3.85 -4.42 -9.33
CA HIS A 201 -3.48 -3.60 -8.16
C HIS A 201 -2.98 -4.41 -6.95
N LEU A 202 -3.10 -5.74 -6.95
CA LEU A 202 -2.78 -6.57 -5.78
C LEU A 202 -1.75 -7.65 -6.11
N PRO A 203 -0.53 -7.29 -6.56
CA PRO A 203 0.47 -8.26 -7.04
C PRO A 203 0.82 -9.33 -6.01
N ILE A 204 0.81 -8.99 -4.73
CA ILE A 204 1.10 -9.94 -3.66
C ILE A 204 0.04 -11.05 -3.53
N LEU A 205 -1.18 -10.81 -3.98
CA LEU A 205 -2.27 -11.79 -4.00
C LEU A 205 -2.52 -12.40 -5.38
N GLU A 206 -2.38 -11.62 -6.45
CA GLU A 206 -2.60 -12.09 -7.83
C GLU A 206 -1.45 -12.95 -8.37
N LYS A 207 -0.22 -12.58 -8.03
CA LYS A 207 1.05 -13.20 -8.47
C LYS A 207 1.99 -13.43 -7.27
N PRO A 208 1.54 -14.13 -6.21
CA PRO A 208 2.25 -14.21 -4.95
C PRO A 208 3.70 -14.70 -5.10
N LYS A 209 3.93 -15.76 -5.88
CA LYS A 209 5.26 -16.31 -6.10
C LYS A 209 6.21 -15.28 -6.70
N LEU A 210 5.84 -14.68 -7.84
CA LEU A 210 6.69 -13.72 -8.54
C LEU A 210 6.93 -12.45 -7.71
N SER A 211 5.89 -11.93 -7.04
CA SER A 211 6.00 -10.74 -6.20
C SER A 211 6.89 -10.97 -4.99
N THR A 212 6.72 -12.10 -4.30
CA THR A 212 7.55 -12.42 -3.13
C THR A 212 9.00 -12.70 -3.51
N GLU A 213 9.28 -13.39 -4.62
CA GLU A 213 10.64 -13.63 -5.13
C GLU A 213 11.38 -12.30 -5.38
N LYS A 214 10.71 -11.33 -6.03
CA LYS A 214 11.29 -10.01 -6.29
C LYS A 214 11.57 -9.22 -5.01
N ILE A 215 10.65 -9.25 -4.05
CA ILE A 215 10.81 -8.58 -2.76
C ILE A 215 11.95 -9.22 -1.96
N LEU A 216 11.99 -10.54 -1.87
CA LEU A 216 13.06 -11.26 -1.16
C LEU A 216 14.43 -11.03 -1.80
N ALA A 217 14.52 -11.06 -3.13
CA ALA A 217 15.76 -10.76 -3.84
C ALA A 217 16.25 -9.32 -3.59
N PHE A 218 15.32 -8.37 -3.41
CA PHE A 218 15.64 -6.99 -3.08
C PHE A 218 16.08 -6.79 -1.63
N LEU A 219 15.37 -7.39 -0.67
CA LEU A 219 15.67 -7.28 0.76
C LEU A 219 16.97 -8.02 1.14
N GLY A 220 17.31 -9.11 0.42
CA GLY A 220 18.46 -9.97 0.73
C GLY A 220 18.21 -10.87 1.94
N GLU A 221 19.28 -11.46 2.44
CA GLU A 221 19.24 -12.26 3.68
C GLU A 221 19.29 -11.35 4.90
N GLY A 222 18.13 -10.93 5.39
CA GLY A 222 18.00 -10.22 6.66
C GLY A 222 18.40 -11.12 7.83
N ARG A 223 19.14 -10.57 8.81
CA ARG A 223 19.45 -11.28 10.06
C ARG A 223 18.79 -10.56 11.23
N ASN A 224 17.58 -10.98 11.60
CA ASN A 224 16.81 -10.39 12.72
C ASN A 224 16.53 -8.88 12.56
N GLU A 225 16.36 -8.42 11.33
CA GLU A 225 16.04 -7.02 11.06
C GLU A 225 14.53 -6.75 11.18
N CYS A 226 14.17 -5.51 11.51
CA CYS A 226 12.78 -5.09 11.61
C CYS A 226 12.21 -4.75 10.22
N LEU A 227 11.03 -5.29 9.91
CA LEU A 227 10.28 -5.01 8.68
C LEU A 227 8.86 -4.57 9.03
N VAL A 228 8.41 -3.48 8.43
CA VAL A 228 7.09 -2.85 8.65
C VAL A 228 6.34 -2.71 7.34
#